data_e8c404a34ea8fd2c8b880b77245a595e
#
_entry.id   e8c404a34ea8fd2c8b880b77245a595e
#
_cell.length_a   1.000
_cell.length_b   1.000
_cell.length_c   1.000
_cell.angle_alpha   90.00
_cell.angle_beta   90.00
_cell.angle_gamma   90.00
#
_symmetry.space_group_name_H-M   'P 1'
#
loop_
_entity.id
_entity.type
_entity.pdbx_description
1 polymer ?
#
loop_
_entity_poly.entity_id
_entity_poly.type
_entity_poly.pdbx_seq_one_letter_code
_entity_poly.pdbx_strand_id
1 'polypeptide(L)'
;MRTSQARLRLAVIGCGFFAQNHLNAWAEIPEVELVAVCDRDPDRAEVARERFCAARAYTDPDVMLSTEQLDFVDIVTTMETHRALVTLAADHGVHVIVQKPLAPSWEDCVAIVESCRSAGLRLMVHENFRFQTPILAARTAVAEGRIGKPHFAQLSFRSGYDVFAGQPYLATEKRFILIDLGIHILDVSRAIMGEARTLYCATQRINPAIAGEDVATTVIRHQDGGTSIIDCSYSSRRLPELFPQTILRIEGAEGTVELLENYRLRVTSQGVMEERSVEPDAPAWTTKPWHVVQESVLNLQRHWVSSWLSGAEPETSGADNLRTYGLVMAAYDSAERNAVIEVER
;
A
#
# COMPACT_ATOMS: atom_id res chain seq x y z
N MET A 1 2.47 -37.84 -3.33
CA MET A 1 1.17 -37.45 -3.88
C MET A 1 0.80 -36.17 -3.16
N ARG A 2 0.89 -35.00 -3.80
CA ARG A 2 0.31 -33.75 -3.26
C ARG A 2 -1.20 -33.93 -3.38
N THR A 3 -1.92 -34.00 -2.26
CA THR A 3 -3.35 -33.80 -2.26
C THR A 3 -3.60 -32.43 -2.89
N SER A 4 -4.39 -32.40 -3.96
CA SER A 4 -4.84 -31.13 -4.60
C SER A 4 -5.59 -30.34 -3.53
N GLN A 5 -4.90 -29.40 -2.87
CA GLN A 5 -5.56 -28.45 -2.01
C GLN A 5 -6.46 -27.59 -2.92
N ALA A 6 -7.73 -27.44 -2.56
CA ALA A 6 -8.65 -26.63 -3.33
C ALA A 6 -8.10 -25.20 -3.43
N ARG A 7 -8.17 -24.59 -4.62
CA ARG A 7 -7.75 -23.21 -4.83
C ARG A 7 -8.69 -22.26 -4.08
N LEU A 8 -8.15 -21.17 -3.59
CA LEU A 8 -8.92 -20.09 -2.98
C LEU A 8 -9.76 -19.38 -4.04
N ARG A 9 -11.02 -19.21 -3.78
CA ARG A 9 -12.00 -18.64 -4.72
C ARG A 9 -12.11 -17.14 -4.52
N LEU A 10 -11.67 -16.40 -5.53
CA LEU A 10 -11.59 -14.93 -5.54
C LEU A 10 -12.64 -14.32 -6.48
N ALA A 11 -13.21 -13.19 -6.08
CA ALA A 11 -13.78 -12.24 -7.01
C ALA A 11 -13.12 -10.87 -6.85
N VAL A 12 -13.01 -10.12 -7.98
CA VAL A 12 -12.49 -8.74 -7.98
C VAL A 12 -13.65 -7.78 -8.23
N ILE A 13 -13.78 -6.77 -7.36
CA ILE A 13 -14.78 -5.69 -7.48
C ILE A 13 -14.05 -4.41 -7.89
N GLY A 14 -14.39 -3.88 -9.06
CA GLY A 14 -13.71 -2.79 -9.75
C GLY A 14 -12.76 -3.33 -10.82
N CYS A 15 -12.98 -2.94 -12.08
CA CYS A 15 -12.19 -3.35 -13.26
C CYS A 15 -11.50 -2.14 -13.92
N GLY A 16 -11.26 -1.07 -13.14
CA GLY A 16 -10.62 0.17 -13.58
C GLY A 16 -9.13 0.06 -13.88
N PHE A 17 -8.48 1.23 -13.99
CA PHE A 17 -7.06 1.35 -14.35
C PHE A 17 -6.14 0.54 -13.40
N PHE A 18 -6.25 0.75 -12.09
CA PHE A 18 -5.35 0.10 -11.15
C PHE A 18 -5.67 -1.39 -10.95
N ALA A 19 -6.95 -1.79 -11.13
CA ALA A 19 -7.39 -3.17 -11.05
C ALA A 19 -6.69 -4.10 -12.06
N GLN A 20 -6.20 -3.55 -13.19
CA GLN A 20 -5.42 -4.33 -14.15
C GLN A 20 -4.13 -4.90 -13.53
N ASN A 21 -3.50 -4.16 -12.60
CA ASN A 21 -2.33 -4.65 -11.87
C ASN A 21 -2.71 -5.80 -10.93
N HIS A 22 -3.84 -5.67 -10.22
CA HIS A 22 -4.35 -6.72 -9.33
C HIS A 22 -4.68 -8.00 -10.08
N LEU A 23 -5.41 -7.88 -11.19
CA LEU A 23 -5.84 -9.02 -12.00
C LEU A 23 -4.63 -9.74 -12.64
N ASN A 24 -3.66 -9.00 -13.17
CA ASN A 24 -2.41 -9.58 -13.66
C ASN A 24 -1.66 -10.32 -12.56
N ALA A 25 -1.56 -9.74 -11.37
CA ALA A 25 -0.86 -10.33 -10.24
C ALA A 25 -1.58 -11.59 -9.72
N TRP A 26 -2.92 -11.59 -9.63
CA TRP A 26 -3.70 -12.79 -9.29
C TRP A 26 -3.51 -13.92 -10.30
N ALA A 27 -3.36 -13.62 -11.57
CA ALA A 27 -3.11 -14.62 -12.61
C ALA A 27 -1.75 -15.36 -12.43
N GLU A 28 -0.79 -14.77 -11.70
CA GLU A 28 0.51 -15.37 -11.37
C GLU A 28 0.48 -16.27 -10.11
N ILE A 29 -0.66 -16.37 -9.42
CA ILE A 29 -0.78 -17.09 -8.15
C ILE A 29 -1.63 -18.35 -8.32
N PRO A 30 -1.00 -19.52 -8.47
CA PRO A 30 -1.71 -20.76 -8.83
C PRO A 30 -2.64 -21.28 -7.71
N GLU A 31 -2.45 -20.84 -6.47
CA GLU A 31 -3.29 -21.17 -5.33
C GLU A 31 -4.66 -20.48 -5.36
N VAL A 32 -4.86 -19.52 -6.26
CA VAL A 32 -6.09 -18.73 -6.37
C VAL A 32 -6.82 -19.05 -7.68
N GLU A 33 -8.13 -19.02 -7.63
CA GLU A 33 -9.01 -19.10 -8.79
C GLU A 33 -9.86 -17.81 -8.86
N LEU A 34 -9.69 -17.06 -9.95
CA LEU A 34 -10.54 -15.92 -10.24
C LEU A 34 -11.90 -16.41 -10.74
N VAL A 35 -12.88 -16.42 -9.84
CA VAL A 35 -14.25 -16.92 -10.13
C VAL A 35 -15.06 -15.87 -10.85
N ALA A 36 -15.01 -14.62 -10.40
CA ALA A 36 -15.83 -13.54 -10.93
C ALA A 36 -15.10 -12.20 -10.92
N VAL A 37 -15.56 -11.32 -11.78
CA VAL A 37 -15.25 -9.89 -11.78
C VAL A 37 -16.55 -9.09 -11.72
N CYS A 38 -16.51 -7.93 -11.06
CA CYS A 38 -17.67 -7.05 -10.95
C CYS A 38 -17.27 -5.59 -11.21
N ASP A 39 -17.96 -4.91 -12.09
CA ASP A 39 -17.84 -3.46 -12.28
C ASP A 39 -19.21 -2.89 -12.67
N ARG A 40 -19.55 -1.70 -12.17
CA ARG A 40 -20.81 -1.01 -12.56
C ARG A 40 -20.94 -0.76 -14.06
N ASP A 41 -19.80 -0.70 -14.76
CA ASP A 41 -19.69 -0.63 -16.21
C ASP A 41 -19.62 -2.06 -16.76
N PRO A 42 -20.67 -2.55 -17.45
CA PRO A 42 -20.73 -3.92 -17.96
C PRO A 42 -19.62 -4.22 -18.99
N ASP A 43 -19.21 -3.22 -19.76
CA ASP A 43 -18.16 -3.41 -20.78
C ASP A 43 -16.81 -3.64 -20.10
N ARG A 44 -16.52 -2.91 -19.01
CA ARG A 44 -15.29 -3.13 -18.21
C ARG A 44 -15.29 -4.50 -17.54
N ALA A 45 -16.41 -4.91 -16.98
CA ALA A 45 -16.54 -6.23 -16.36
C ALA A 45 -16.31 -7.34 -17.39
N GLU A 46 -16.91 -7.23 -18.58
CA GLU A 46 -16.78 -8.25 -19.62
C GLU A 46 -15.36 -8.31 -20.21
N VAL A 47 -14.73 -7.16 -20.47
CA VAL A 47 -13.33 -7.09 -20.93
C VAL A 47 -12.39 -7.74 -19.89
N ALA A 48 -12.61 -7.49 -18.59
CA ALA A 48 -11.83 -8.11 -17.54
C ALA A 48 -12.06 -9.62 -17.45
N ARG A 49 -13.34 -10.05 -17.56
CA ARG A 49 -13.70 -11.48 -17.58
C ARG A 49 -12.98 -12.23 -18.71
N GLU A 50 -13.02 -11.71 -19.92
CA GLU A 50 -12.38 -12.35 -21.07
C GLU A 50 -10.85 -12.38 -20.94
N ARG A 51 -10.26 -11.22 -20.60
CA ARG A 51 -8.80 -11.07 -20.52
C ARG A 51 -8.16 -11.95 -19.45
N PHE A 52 -8.80 -12.09 -18.30
CA PHE A 52 -8.27 -12.82 -17.15
C PHE A 52 -8.94 -14.18 -16.91
N CYS A 53 -9.75 -14.63 -17.87
CA CYS A 53 -10.43 -15.93 -17.85
C CYS A 53 -11.28 -16.15 -16.58
N ALA A 54 -11.89 -15.09 -16.03
CA ALA A 54 -12.87 -15.26 -14.97
C ALA A 54 -14.12 -15.99 -15.49
N ALA A 55 -14.74 -16.82 -14.63
CA ALA A 55 -15.88 -17.62 -15.06
C ALA A 55 -17.10 -16.73 -15.39
N ARG A 56 -17.31 -15.65 -14.63
CA ARG A 56 -18.47 -14.76 -14.76
C ARG A 56 -18.12 -13.28 -14.58
N ALA A 57 -18.93 -12.41 -15.21
CA ALA A 57 -18.92 -10.97 -15.01
C ALA A 57 -20.25 -10.53 -14.38
N TYR A 58 -20.18 -9.56 -13.47
CA TYR A 58 -21.33 -9.00 -12.78
C TYR A 58 -21.29 -7.47 -12.82
N THR A 59 -22.46 -6.85 -12.72
CA THR A 59 -22.59 -5.39 -12.54
C THR A 59 -23.11 -4.99 -11.16
N ASP A 60 -23.59 -5.98 -10.41
CA ASP A 60 -24.10 -5.83 -9.05
C ASP A 60 -23.30 -6.73 -8.10
N PRO A 61 -22.58 -6.17 -7.11
CA PRO A 61 -21.78 -6.93 -6.18
C PRO A 61 -22.63 -7.79 -5.21
N ASP A 62 -23.88 -7.40 -4.87
CA ASP A 62 -24.74 -8.18 -4.01
C ASP A 62 -25.21 -9.46 -4.72
N VAL A 63 -25.58 -9.35 -5.99
CA VAL A 63 -25.91 -10.50 -6.83
C VAL A 63 -24.71 -11.44 -6.99
N MET A 64 -23.51 -10.90 -7.16
CA MET A 64 -22.28 -11.68 -7.24
C MET A 64 -22.02 -12.44 -5.94
N LEU A 65 -22.03 -11.75 -4.81
CA LEU A 65 -21.75 -12.32 -3.49
C LEU A 65 -22.77 -13.37 -3.07
N SER A 66 -24.05 -13.19 -3.44
CA SER A 66 -25.11 -14.16 -3.17
C SER A 66 -25.08 -15.40 -4.08
N THR A 67 -24.48 -15.27 -5.26
CA THR A 67 -24.45 -16.34 -6.28
C THR A 67 -23.20 -17.19 -6.20
N GLU A 68 -22.03 -16.57 -5.94
CA GLU A 68 -20.75 -17.23 -5.95
C GLU A 68 -20.34 -17.72 -4.54
N GLN A 69 -19.71 -18.88 -4.51
CA GLN A 69 -19.04 -19.34 -3.29
C GLN A 69 -17.62 -18.78 -3.30
N LEU A 70 -17.36 -17.74 -2.52
CA LEU A 70 -16.08 -17.03 -2.48
C LEU A 70 -15.40 -17.21 -1.13
N ASP A 71 -14.07 -17.37 -1.14
CA ASP A 71 -13.25 -17.30 0.05
C ASP A 71 -12.97 -15.82 0.39
N PHE A 72 -12.67 -15.01 -0.62
CA PHE A 72 -12.41 -13.58 -0.42
C PHE A 72 -12.72 -12.76 -1.68
N VAL A 73 -12.86 -11.46 -1.47
CA VAL A 73 -12.96 -10.43 -2.52
C VAL A 73 -11.79 -9.47 -2.45
N ASP A 74 -11.37 -8.98 -3.62
CA ASP A 74 -10.40 -7.90 -3.78
C ASP A 74 -11.12 -6.66 -4.34
N ILE A 75 -11.30 -5.63 -3.49
CA ILE A 75 -12.04 -4.41 -3.80
C ILE A 75 -11.05 -3.34 -4.29
N VAL A 76 -11.14 -3.02 -5.58
CA VAL A 76 -10.23 -2.12 -6.29
C VAL A 76 -11.03 -0.98 -6.93
N THR A 77 -11.81 -0.32 -6.13
CA THR A 77 -12.67 0.80 -6.50
C THR A 77 -12.13 2.12 -5.94
N THR A 78 -12.90 3.20 -6.01
CA THR A 78 -12.55 4.47 -5.34
C THR A 78 -12.95 4.41 -3.87
N MET A 79 -12.19 5.12 -3.02
CA MET A 79 -12.30 5.04 -1.54
C MET A 79 -13.70 5.36 -1.00
N GLU A 80 -14.51 6.15 -1.71
CA GLU A 80 -15.88 6.51 -1.32
C GLU A 80 -16.81 5.30 -1.29
N THR A 81 -16.49 4.25 -2.04
CA THR A 81 -17.32 3.05 -2.16
C THR A 81 -16.87 1.93 -1.21
N HIS A 82 -15.67 2.03 -0.64
CA HIS A 82 -15.06 0.94 0.14
C HIS A 82 -15.93 0.54 1.33
N ARG A 83 -16.47 1.51 2.11
CA ARG A 83 -17.31 1.21 3.26
C ARG A 83 -18.52 0.36 2.90
N ALA A 84 -19.26 0.74 1.86
CA ALA A 84 -20.44 0.00 1.43
C ALA A 84 -20.08 -1.40 0.94
N LEU A 85 -19.04 -1.54 0.13
CA LEU A 85 -18.63 -2.81 -0.46
C LEU A 85 -18.02 -3.76 0.57
N VAL A 86 -17.21 -3.25 1.51
CA VAL A 86 -16.65 -4.09 2.59
C VAL A 86 -17.73 -4.56 3.54
N THR A 87 -18.69 -3.68 3.92
CA THR A 87 -19.83 -4.08 4.76
C THR A 87 -20.66 -5.15 4.05
N LEU A 88 -20.95 -4.96 2.76
CA LEU A 88 -21.69 -5.94 1.98
C LEU A 88 -20.97 -7.31 1.93
N ALA A 89 -19.66 -7.32 1.68
CA ALA A 89 -18.88 -8.56 1.68
C ALA A 89 -18.90 -9.23 3.08
N ALA A 90 -18.80 -8.43 4.15
CA ALA A 90 -18.88 -8.93 5.52
C ALA A 90 -20.26 -9.54 5.86
N ASP A 91 -21.36 -8.94 5.39
CA ASP A 91 -22.71 -9.46 5.55
C ASP A 91 -22.90 -10.81 4.84
N HIS A 92 -22.17 -11.04 3.74
CA HIS A 92 -22.14 -12.34 3.04
C HIS A 92 -21.09 -13.31 3.61
N GLY A 93 -20.36 -12.95 4.66
CA GLY A 93 -19.37 -13.83 5.29
C GLY A 93 -18.09 -14.03 4.47
N VAL A 94 -17.74 -13.11 3.59
CA VAL A 94 -16.61 -13.17 2.66
C VAL A 94 -15.46 -12.31 3.18
N HIS A 95 -14.25 -12.86 3.22
CA HIS A 95 -13.03 -12.13 3.60
C HIS A 95 -12.66 -11.06 2.57
N VAL A 96 -11.93 -10.01 2.97
CA VAL A 96 -11.75 -8.82 2.15
C VAL A 96 -10.29 -8.40 2.04
N ILE A 97 -9.87 -8.11 0.81
CA ILE A 97 -8.78 -7.19 0.51
C ILE A 97 -9.40 -5.92 -0.05
N VAL A 98 -8.95 -4.74 0.38
CA VAL A 98 -9.45 -3.46 -0.11
C VAL A 98 -8.30 -2.51 -0.44
N GLN A 99 -8.45 -1.73 -1.52
CA GLN A 99 -7.43 -0.77 -1.97
C GLN A 99 -7.27 0.39 -0.94
N LYS A 100 -6.05 0.94 -0.89
CA LYS A 100 -5.76 2.19 -0.18
C LYS A 100 -6.27 3.41 -1.00
N PRO A 101 -6.58 4.54 -0.37
CA PRO A 101 -6.82 4.72 1.07
C PRO A 101 -8.07 3.97 1.51
N LEU A 102 -8.11 3.56 2.77
CA LEU A 102 -9.19 2.69 3.28
C LEU A 102 -10.58 3.33 3.14
N ALA A 103 -10.70 4.63 3.49
CA ALA A 103 -11.91 5.42 3.31
C ALA A 103 -11.60 6.93 3.36
N PRO A 104 -12.57 7.81 3.01
CA PRO A 104 -12.38 9.26 3.07
C PRO A 104 -12.28 9.84 4.49
N SER A 105 -12.90 9.18 5.50
CA SER A 105 -12.93 9.64 6.87
C SER A 105 -12.41 8.58 7.86
N TRP A 106 -11.95 9.04 9.03
CA TRP A 106 -11.54 8.17 10.12
C TRP A 106 -12.67 7.25 10.59
N GLU A 107 -13.87 7.82 10.72
CA GLU A 107 -15.07 7.11 11.15
C GLU A 107 -15.42 5.99 10.18
N ASP A 108 -15.30 6.21 8.88
CA ASP A 108 -15.53 5.18 7.87
C ASP A 108 -14.45 4.09 7.92
N CYS A 109 -13.20 4.46 8.13
CA CYS A 109 -12.10 3.49 8.30
C CYS A 109 -12.35 2.57 9.51
N VAL A 110 -12.75 3.14 10.65
CA VAL A 110 -13.10 2.37 11.86
C VAL A 110 -14.31 1.46 11.59
N ALA A 111 -15.35 1.97 10.93
CA ALA A 111 -16.54 1.18 10.60
C ALA A 111 -16.22 -0.01 9.68
N ILE A 112 -15.34 0.18 8.69
CA ILE A 112 -14.86 -0.89 7.80
C ILE A 112 -14.16 -2.00 8.60
N VAL A 113 -13.22 -1.63 9.45
CA VAL A 113 -12.46 -2.60 10.26
C VAL A 113 -13.36 -3.34 11.22
N GLU A 114 -14.31 -2.62 11.86
CA GLU A 114 -15.24 -3.19 12.81
C GLU A 114 -16.24 -4.15 12.17
N SER A 115 -16.70 -3.88 10.93
CA SER A 115 -17.62 -4.78 10.24
C SER A 115 -16.99 -6.15 9.98
N CYS A 116 -15.76 -6.20 9.49
CA CYS A 116 -15.03 -7.45 9.29
C CYS A 116 -14.69 -8.14 10.64
N ARG A 117 -14.23 -7.36 11.64
CA ARG A 117 -13.89 -7.89 12.96
C ARG A 117 -15.09 -8.54 13.64
N SER A 118 -16.25 -7.88 13.62
CA SER A 118 -17.47 -8.39 14.23
C SER A 118 -18.00 -9.65 13.55
N ALA A 119 -17.78 -9.78 12.26
CA ALA A 119 -18.11 -10.97 11.48
C ALA A 119 -17.06 -12.10 11.57
N GLY A 120 -15.94 -11.88 12.28
CA GLY A 120 -14.84 -12.84 12.36
C GLY A 120 -14.08 -13.02 11.05
N LEU A 121 -14.08 -12.01 10.19
CA LEU A 121 -13.49 -12.03 8.86
C LEU A 121 -12.14 -11.32 8.84
N ARG A 122 -11.26 -11.80 7.97
CA ARG A 122 -10.00 -11.13 7.69
C ARG A 122 -10.22 -9.94 6.78
N LEU A 123 -9.56 -8.83 7.11
CA LEU A 123 -9.48 -7.63 6.29
C LEU A 123 -8.01 -7.27 6.10
N MET A 124 -7.57 -7.15 4.84
CA MET A 124 -6.27 -6.60 4.51
C MET A 124 -6.44 -5.34 3.64
N VAL A 125 -5.70 -4.29 3.96
CA VAL A 125 -5.61 -3.11 3.12
C VAL A 125 -4.45 -3.28 2.15
N HIS A 126 -4.68 -2.96 0.89
CA HIS A 126 -3.69 -3.11 -0.17
C HIS A 126 -2.63 -1.99 -0.11
N GLU A 127 -1.90 -1.93 1.03
CA GLU A 127 -0.77 -1.04 1.24
C GLU A 127 0.51 -1.70 0.75
N ASN A 128 0.83 -1.48 -0.52
CA ASN A 128 1.80 -2.29 -1.24
C ASN A 128 3.26 -1.83 -1.13
N PHE A 129 3.56 -0.58 -0.71
CA PHE A 129 4.94 -0.09 -0.75
C PHE A 129 5.88 -0.86 0.18
N ARG A 130 5.41 -1.29 1.36
CA ARG A 130 6.24 -2.13 2.25
C ARG A 130 6.61 -3.50 1.62
N PHE A 131 5.92 -3.91 0.54
CA PHE A 131 6.15 -5.13 -0.21
C PHE A 131 6.97 -4.93 -1.50
N GLN A 132 7.41 -3.72 -1.80
CA GLN A 132 8.38 -3.49 -2.87
C GLN A 132 9.68 -4.23 -2.54
N THR A 133 10.22 -5.01 -3.48
CA THR A 133 11.46 -5.78 -3.28
C THR A 133 12.61 -4.96 -2.70
N PRO A 134 12.86 -3.70 -3.14
CA PRO A 134 13.90 -2.87 -2.52
C PRO A 134 13.62 -2.53 -1.05
N ILE A 135 12.37 -2.27 -0.69
CA ILE A 135 11.95 -1.98 0.69
C ILE A 135 12.04 -3.23 1.56
N LEU A 136 11.59 -4.39 1.05
CA LEU A 136 11.72 -5.67 1.74
C LEU A 136 13.20 -5.99 2.02
N ALA A 137 14.10 -5.76 1.06
CA ALA A 137 15.52 -5.99 1.22
C ALA A 137 16.13 -5.10 2.32
N ALA A 138 15.73 -3.83 2.40
CA ALA A 138 16.17 -2.93 3.46
C ALA A 138 15.60 -3.36 4.84
N ARG A 139 14.31 -3.68 4.92
CA ARG A 139 13.65 -4.20 6.13
C ARG A 139 14.31 -5.48 6.63
N THR A 140 14.62 -6.40 5.72
CA THR A 140 15.31 -7.66 6.04
C THR A 140 16.67 -7.40 6.70
N ALA A 141 17.49 -6.50 6.12
CA ALA A 141 18.80 -6.16 6.71
C ALA A 141 18.69 -5.57 8.12
N VAL A 142 17.64 -4.78 8.38
CA VAL A 142 17.33 -4.27 9.72
C VAL A 142 16.88 -5.40 10.65
N ALA A 143 15.97 -6.26 10.21
CA ALA A 143 15.42 -7.36 11.01
C ALA A 143 16.46 -8.43 11.36
N GLU A 144 17.46 -8.65 10.48
CA GLU A 144 18.62 -9.51 10.73
C GLU A 144 19.59 -8.93 11.77
N GLY A 145 19.33 -7.72 12.28
CA GLY A 145 20.18 -7.07 13.29
C GLY A 145 21.49 -6.52 12.76
N ARG A 146 21.66 -6.42 11.42
CA ARG A 146 22.93 -6.03 10.80
C ARG A 146 23.46 -4.67 11.21
N ILE A 147 22.57 -3.77 11.62
CA ILE A 147 22.92 -2.40 12.04
C ILE A 147 22.68 -2.13 13.53
N GLY A 148 22.33 -3.17 14.31
CA GLY A 148 21.87 -3.00 15.68
C GLY A 148 20.50 -2.33 15.76
N LYS A 149 20.13 -1.76 16.91
CA LYS A 149 18.83 -1.08 17.08
C LYS A 149 18.76 0.20 16.24
N PRO A 150 17.79 0.34 15.34
CA PRO A 150 17.58 1.58 14.59
C PRO A 150 17.24 2.75 15.53
N HIS A 151 17.81 3.93 15.25
CA HIS A 151 17.54 5.14 16.02
C HIS A 151 17.20 6.35 15.13
N PHE A 152 17.51 6.28 13.84
CA PHE A 152 17.18 7.31 12.86
C PHE A 152 16.80 6.67 11.53
N ALA A 153 15.79 7.24 10.86
CA ALA A 153 15.46 6.91 9.48
C ALA A 153 15.12 8.18 8.67
N GLN A 154 15.53 8.20 7.41
CA GLN A 154 15.11 9.19 6.45
C GLN A 154 14.55 8.47 5.23
N LEU A 155 13.31 8.79 4.85
CA LEU A 155 12.61 8.23 3.70
C LEU A 155 12.17 9.37 2.79
N SER A 156 12.51 9.29 1.51
CA SER A 156 12.27 10.34 0.55
C SER A 156 11.66 9.78 -0.73
N PHE A 157 10.51 10.29 -1.13
CA PHE A 157 9.94 10.08 -2.44
C PHE A 157 9.72 11.44 -3.11
N ARG A 158 10.62 11.79 -4.01
CA ARG A 158 10.60 13.10 -4.69
C ARG A 158 10.67 12.91 -6.20
N SER A 159 9.61 13.29 -6.90
CA SER A 159 9.41 13.07 -8.33
C SER A 159 8.79 14.30 -8.98
N GLY A 160 9.05 14.47 -10.27
CA GLY A 160 8.34 15.40 -11.15
C GLY A 160 7.46 14.66 -12.17
N TYR A 161 7.22 13.36 -11.95
CA TYR A 161 6.36 12.56 -12.83
C TYR A 161 4.92 13.09 -12.80
N ASP A 162 4.32 13.22 -13.99
CA ASP A 162 2.93 13.69 -14.14
C ASP A 162 1.95 12.56 -13.81
N VAL A 163 1.56 12.45 -12.54
CA VAL A 163 0.56 11.48 -12.08
C VAL A 163 -0.85 11.82 -12.56
N PHE A 164 -1.10 13.09 -12.88
CA PHE A 164 -2.42 13.57 -13.31
C PHE A 164 -2.78 13.10 -14.71
N ALA A 165 -1.79 12.81 -15.57
CA ALA A 165 -2.02 12.25 -16.90
C ALA A 165 -2.75 10.89 -16.83
N GLY A 166 -2.43 10.06 -15.83
CA GLY A 166 -3.08 8.77 -15.60
C GLY A 166 -4.28 8.82 -14.66
N GLN A 167 -4.29 9.79 -13.74
CA GLN A 167 -5.28 9.92 -12.66
C GLN A 167 -5.74 11.39 -12.52
N PRO A 168 -6.50 11.93 -13.49
CA PRO A 168 -6.85 13.36 -13.53
C PRO A 168 -7.65 13.84 -12.31
N TYR A 169 -8.39 12.95 -11.65
CA TYR A 169 -9.17 13.27 -10.45
C TYR A 169 -8.30 13.76 -9.28
N LEU A 170 -7.04 13.32 -9.19
CA LEU A 170 -6.11 13.76 -8.15
C LEU A 170 -5.89 15.29 -8.15
N ALA A 171 -6.04 15.95 -9.29
CA ALA A 171 -5.89 17.40 -9.38
C ALA A 171 -7.00 18.17 -8.62
N THR A 172 -8.13 17.54 -8.36
CA THR A 172 -9.27 18.14 -7.65
C THR A 172 -9.33 17.79 -6.17
N GLU A 173 -8.50 16.85 -5.72
CA GLU A 173 -8.42 16.46 -4.33
C GLU A 173 -7.86 17.57 -3.46
N LYS A 174 -8.58 17.94 -2.38
CA LYS A 174 -8.15 18.98 -1.43
C LYS A 174 -7.07 18.48 -0.46
N ARG A 175 -7.05 17.20 -0.17
CA ARG A 175 -6.01 16.47 0.56
C ARG A 175 -5.38 15.51 -0.42
N PHE A 176 -4.13 15.77 -0.83
CA PHE A 176 -3.56 15.05 -1.97
C PHE A 176 -2.31 14.23 -1.58
N ILE A 177 -1.14 14.87 -1.46
CA ILE A 177 0.10 14.10 -1.40
C ILE A 177 0.22 13.22 -0.16
N LEU A 178 -0.29 13.67 0.99
CA LEU A 178 -0.21 12.89 2.22
C LEU A 178 -1.08 11.63 2.15
N ILE A 179 -2.29 11.72 1.59
CA ILE A 179 -3.20 10.58 1.53
C ILE A 179 -2.98 9.69 0.31
N ASP A 180 -2.41 10.22 -0.77
CA ASP A 180 -2.10 9.44 -1.97
C ASP A 180 -0.75 8.73 -1.88
N LEU A 181 0.32 9.48 -1.61
CA LEU A 181 1.70 9.01 -1.58
C LEU A 181 2.26 8.91 -0.15
N GLY A 182 2.01 9.91 0.67
CA GLY A 182 2.53 10.00 2.04
C GLY A 182 2.13 8.81 2.90
N ILE A 183 0.91 8.30 2.71
CA ILE A 183 0.42 7.11 3.41
C ILE A 183 1.36 5.92 3.25
N HIS A 184 1.91 5.70 2.05
CA HIS A 184 2.85 4.63 1.77
C HIS A 184 4.18 4.80 2.52
N ILE A 185 4.71 6.02 2.52
CA ILE A 185 6.02 6.28 3.13
C ILE A 185 5.93 6.31 4.66
N LEU A 186 4.80 6.80 5.20
CA LEU A 186 4.47 6.71 6.62
C LEU A 186 4.34 5.25 7.07
N ASP A 187 3.69 4.43 6.26
CA ASP A 187 3.55 2.99 6.48
C ASP A 187 4.91 2.28 6.52
N VAL A 188 5.77 2.53 5.53
CA VAL A 188 7.13 1.97 5.48
C VAL A 188 7.95 2.42 6.70
N SER A 189 7.87 3.69 7.09
CA SER A 189 8.56 4.21 8.27
C SER A 189 8.09 3.49 9.53
N ARG A 190 6.78 3.29 9.69
CA ARG A 190 6.20 2.56 10.82
C ARG A 190 6.64 1.09 10.84
N ALA A 191 6.68 0.45 9.67
CA ALA A 191 7.12 -0.95 9.54
C ALA A 191 8.63 -1.16 9.89
N ILE A 192 9.46 -0.11 9.79
CA ILE A 192 10.90 -0.15 10.08
C ILE A 192 11.20 0.31 11.51
N MET A 193 10.62 1.45 11.91
CA MET A 193 10.99 2.17 13.14
C MET A 193 10.01 1.93 14.30
N GLY A 194 8.91 1.21 14.06
CA GLY A 194 7.85 0.99 15.05
C GLY A 194 6.87 2.17 15.14
N GLU A 195 5.98 2.10 16.13
CA GLU A 195 4.86 3.03 16.28
C GLU A 195 5.32 4.45 16.60
N ALA A 196 4.63 5.43 16.04
CA ALA A 196 4.86 6.84 16.32
C ALA A 196 4.35 7.23 17.72
N ARG A 197 5.03 8.19 18.34
CA ARG A 197 4.61 8.85 19.57
C ARG A 197 4.09 10.25 19.27
N THR A 198 4.87 11.04 18.53
CA THR A 198 4.51 12.40 18.12
C THR A 198 4.98 12.65 16.71
N LEU A 199 4.34 13.56 16.01
CA LEU A 199 4.82 14.04 14.71
C LEU A 199 4.62 15.53 14.54
N TYR A 200 5.43 16.13 13.65
CA TYR A 200 5.24 17.44 13.07
C TYR A 200 5.27 17.33 11.55
N CYS A 201 4.32 17.97 10.88
CA CYS A 201 4.23 17.98 9.43
C CYS A 201 4.09 19.40 8.88
N ALA A 202 4.76 19.66 7.78
CA ALA A 202 4.57 20.88 6.96
C ALA A 202 4.21 20.47 5.53
N THR A 203 3.21 21.14 4.97
CA THR A 203 2.74 20.91 3.60
C THR A 203 2.90 22.15 2.75
N GLN A 204 3.05 21.97 1.43
CA GLN A 204 3.11 23.07 0.47
C GLN A 204 2.34 22.67 -0.79
N ARG A 205 1.72 23.67 -1.43
CA ARG A 205 1.16 23.55 -2.78
C ARG A 205 2.03 24.36 -3.74
N ILE A 206 2.86 23.68 -4.51
CA ILE A 206 3.78 24.28 -5.48
C ILE A 206 3.11 24.37 -6.85
N ASN A 207 2.35 23.35 -7.25
CA ASN A 207 1.59 23.37 -8.49
C ASN A 207 0.28 24.15 -8.32
N PRO A 208 0.13 25.33 -8.96
CA PRO A 208 -1.09 26.16 -8.80
C PRO A 208 -2.33 25.55 -9.49
N ALA A 209 -2.15 24.54 -10.36
CA ALA A 209 -3.23 23.93 -11.13
C ALA A 209 -4.01 22.85 -10.36
N ILE A 210 -3.56 22.49 -9.14
CA ILE A 210 -4.22 21.47 -8.32
C ILE A 210 -4.86 22.08 -7.07
N ALA A 211 -5.77 21.34 -6.44
CA ALA A 211 -6.49 21.83 -5.27
C ALA A 211 -5.74 21.61 -3.95
N GLY A 212 -5.09 20.45 -3.80
CA GLY A 212 -4.38 20.04 -2.58
C GLY A 212 -2.89 20.35 -2.58
N GLU A 213 -2.21 19.87 -1.57
CA GLU A 213 -0.76 19.96 -1.41
C GLU A 213 -0.04 18.91 -2.27
N ASP A 214 1.10 19.26 -2.85
CA ASP A 214 1.96 18.38 -3.65
C ASP A 214 3.37 18.20 -3.06
N VAL A 215 3.60 18.78 -1.88
CA VAL A 215 4.81 18.61 -1.09
C VAL A 215 4.44 18.44 0.38
N ALA A 216 5.03 17.45 1.05
CA ALA A 216 4.89 17.25 2.49
C ALA A 216 6.22 16.82 3.10
N THR A 217 6.55 17.38 4.26
CA THR A 217 7.69 16.94 5.08
C THR A 217 7.20 16.67 6.50
N THR A 218 7.45 15.46 6.99
CA THR A 218 7.01 15.00 8.31
C THR A 218 8.21 14.54 9.12
N VAL A 219 8.28 14.99 10.37
CA VAL A 219 9.23 14.50 11.38
C VAL A 219 8.45 13.69 12.40
N ILE A 220 8.82 12.42 12.60
CA ILE A 220 8.17 11.51 13.54
C ILE A 220 9.13 11.18 14.68
N ARG A 221 8.62 11.21 15.91
CA ARG A 221 9.25 10.65 17.06
C ARG A 221 8.58 9.33 17.41
N HIS A 222 9.34 8.23 17.37
CA HIS A 222 8.82 6.90 17.64
C HIS A 222 8.78 6.60 19.14
N GLN A 223 7.93 5.64 19.54
CA GLN A 223 7.75 5.25 20.94
C GLN A 223 9.05 4.75 21.57
N ASP A 224 9.86 4.04 20.77
CA ASP A 224 11.18 3.52 21.17
C ASP A 224 12.31 4.56 21.24
N GLY A 225 11.99 5.85 20.98
CA GLY A 225 12.91 6.97 21.04
C GLY A 225 13.60 7.31 19.73
N GLY A 226 13.45 6.51 18.69
CA GLY A 226 13.96 6.80 17.35
C GLY A 226 13.25 7.97 16.69
N THR A 227 13.86 8.52 15.61
CA THR A 227 13.30 9.63 14.83
C THR A 227 13.29 9.28 13.36
N SER A 228 12.19 9.60 12.67
CA SER A 228 12.11 9.51 11.19
C SER A 228 11.87 10.88 10.58
N ILE A 229 12.48 11.11 9.41
CA ILE A 229 12.17 12.22 8.50
C ILE A 229 11.60 11.63 7.24
N ILE A 230 10.38 12.05 6.88
CA ILE A 230 9.68 11.61 5.69
C ILE A 230 9.44 12.81 4.81
N ASP A 231 9.85 12.76 3.56
CA ASP A 231 9.56 13.81 2.61
C ASP A 231 8.99 13.27 1.30
N CYS A 232 7.89 13.88 0.87
CA CYS A 232 7.14 13.52 -0.33
C CYS A 232 6.98 14.74 -1.23
N SER A 233 7.19 14.57 -2.53
CA SER A 233 6.99 15.64 -3.51
C SER A 233 6.65 15.10 -4.89
N TYR A 234 5.62 15.67 -5.53
CA TYR A 234 5.38 15.57 -6.97
C TYR A 234 5.82 16.82 -7.74
N SER A 235 6.51 17.75 -7.06
CA SER A 235 7.04 18.98 -7.65
C SER A 235 8.57 19.02 -7.75
N SER A 236 9.22 17.87 -7.70
CA SER A 236 10.68 17.78 -7.84
C SER A 236 11.08 17.81 -9.31
N ARG A 237 11.97 18.76 -9.69
CA ARG A 237 12.47 18.88 -11.07
C ARG A 237 13.90 18.39 -11.15
N ARG A 238 14.07 17.10 -10.99
CA ARG A 238 15.37 16.44 -10.97
C ARG A 238 15.61 15.65 -12.27
N LEU A 239 16.84 15.56 -12.70
CA LEU A 239 17.30 14.68 -13.77
C LEU A 239 18.46 13.81 -13.28
N PRO A 240 18.43 12.47 -13.52
CA PRO A 240 17.29 11.73 -14.08
C PRO A 240 16.06 11.74 -13.15
N GLU A 241 14.88 11.55 -13.73
CA GLU A 241 13.64 11.34 -12.97
C GLU A 241 13.72 10.02 -12.17
N LEU A 242 13.30 10.06 -10.90
CA LEU A 242 13.42 8.91 -9.99
C LEU A 242 12.12 8.13 -9.80
N PHE A 243 11.01 8.60 -10.37
CA PHE A 243 9.73 7.89 -10.21
C PHE A 243 9.87 6.39 -10.61
N PRO A 244 9.34 5.47 -9.83
CA PRO A 244 8.63 5.59 -8.56
C PRO A 244 9.50 5.18 -7.34
N GLN A 245 10.77 5.55 -7.32
CA GLN A 245 11.72 5.09 -6.30
C GLN A 245 11.56 5.84 -4.97
N THR A 246 11.51 5.07 -3.89
CA THR A 246 11.73 5.56 -2.53
C THR A 246 13.21 5.41 -2.19
N ILE A 247 13.85 6.50 -1.83
CA ILE A 247 15.22 6.52 -1.28
C ILE A 247 15.12 6.50 0.23
N LEU A 248 15.91 5.67 0.90
CA LEU A 248 15.91 5.65 2.35
C LEU A 248 17.33 5.49 2.92
N ARG A 249 17.49 5.99 4.15
CA ARG A 249 18.64 5.73 5.00
C ARG A 249 18.15 5.42 6.41
N ILE A 250 18.66 4.34 6.98
CA ILE A 250 18.36 3.89 8.35
C ILE A 250 19.67 3.76 9.08
N GLU A 251 19.81 4.46 10.21
CA GLU A 251 20.99 4.40 11.07
C GLU A 251 20.65 3.64 12.34
N GLY A 252 21.46 2.65 12.64
CA GLY A 252 21.41 1.87 13.87
C GLY A 252 22.69 2.03 14.69
N ALA A 253 22.71 1.43 15.87
CA ALA A 253 23.85 1.54 16.78
C ALA A 253 25.16 0.94 16.24
N GLU A 254 25.08 0.03 15.26
CA GLU A 254 26.22 -0.75 14.75
C GLU A 254 26.41 -0.61 13.23
N GLY A 255 25.59 0.22 12.54
CA GLY A 255 25.71 0.38 11.11
C GLY A 255 24.59 1.19 10.48
N THR A 256 24.54 1.13 9.14
CA THR A 256 23.61 1.91 8.32
C THR A 256 23.10 1.06 7.16
N VAL A 257 21.81 1.15 6.87
CA VAL A 257 21.19 0.63 5.63
C VAL A 257 20.78 1.81 4.77
N GLU A 258 21.18 1.80 3.51
CA GLU A 258 20.81 2.82 2.53
C GLU A 258 20.20 2.15 1.28
N LEU A 259 19.01 2.58 0.90
CA LEU A 259 18.45 2.29 -0.41
C LEU A 259 18.64 3.54 -1.27
N LEU A 260 19.56 3.42 -2.22
CA LEU A 260 20.00 4.49 -3.08
C LEU A 260 19.28 4.45 -4.43
N GLU A 261 19.53 5.47 -5.24
CA GLU A 261 19.04 5.53 -6.63
C GLU A 261 19.40 4.27 -7.42
N ASN A 262 18.56 3.94 -8.42
CA ASN A 262 18.70 2.76 -9.26
C ASN A 262 18.69 1.46 -8.46
N TYR A 263 17.88 1.44 -7.39
CA TYR A 263 17.64 0.25 -6.54
C TYR A 263 18.92 -0.37 -5.98
N ARG A 264 19.91 0.44 -5.60
CA ARG A 264 21.12 -0.04 -4.95
C ARG A 264 20.93 -0.07 -3.44
N LEU A 265 21.01 -1.25 -2.86
CA LEU A 265 21.02 -1.43 -1.41
C LEU A 265 22.47 -1.47 -0.93
N ARG A 266 22.80 -0.56 -0.01
CA ARG A 266 24.08 -0.52 0.67
C ARG A 266 23.86 -0.80 2.15
N VAL A 267 24.66 -1.71 2.71
CA VAL A 267 24.67 -2.02 4.14
C VAL A 267 26.07 -1.83 4.65
N THR A 268 26.25 -0.93 5.60
CA THR A 268 27.50 -0.74 6.32
C THR A 268 27.33 -1.30 7.74
N SER A 269 28.17 -2.25 8.12
CA SER A 269 28.14 -2.90 9.43
C SER A 269 29.53 -3.27 9.84
N GLN A 270 29.92 -3.02 11.10
CA GLN A 270 31.23 -3.38 11.67
C GLN A 270 32.44 -2.92 10.81
N GLY A 271 32.30 -1.74 10.18
CA GLY A 271 33.36 -1.17 9.33
C GLY A 271 33.46 -1.78 7.92
N VAL A 272 32.57 -2.69 7.56
CA VAL A 272 32.48 -3.27 6.21
C VAL A 272 31.24 -2.74 5.49
N MET A 273 31.42 -2.38 4.23
CA MET A 273 30.33 -1.92 3.36
C MET A 273 30.09 -2.94 2.26
N GLU A 274 28.82 -3.35 2.13
CA GLU A 274 28.33 -4.19 1.06
C GLU A 274 27.32 -3.42 0.22
N GLU A 275 27.39 -3.55 -1.09
CA GLU A 275 26.44 -2.93 -2.02
C GLU A 275 25.97 -3.95 -3.05
N ARG A 276 24.66 -3.97 -3.33
CA ARG A 276 24.07 -4.83 -4.37
C ARG A 276 22.86 -4.17 -5.01
N SER A 277 22.51 -4.58 -6.22
CA SER A 277 21.22 -4.24 -6.82
C SER A 277 20.10 -5.02 -6.14
N VAL A 278 18.99 -4.34 -5.91
CA VAL A 278 17.72 -4.89 -5.43
C VAL A 278 16.57 -4.47 -6.36
N GLU A 279 16.90 -4.14 -7.61
CA GLU A 279 15.87 -3.96 -8.64
C GLU A 279 15.10 -5.28 -8.79
N PRO A 280 13.76 -5.27 -8.75
CA PRO A 280 12.99 -6.52 -8.81
C PRO A 280 13.10 -7.18 -10.19
N ASP A 281 13.08 -8.51 -10.21
CA ASP A 281 12.78 -9.28 -11.42
C ASP A 281 11.30 -9.04 -11.76
N ALA A 282 11.07 -8.14 -12.70
CA ALA A 282 9.74 -7.67 -13.02
C ALA A 282 8.96 -8.73 -13.81
N PRO A 283 7.73 -9.10 -13.40
CA PRO A 283 6.85 -9.94 -14.20
C PRO A 283 6.66 -9.42 -15.62
N ALA A 284 6.41 -10.32 -16.58
CA ALA A 284 6.32 -9.98 -18.01
C ALA A 284 5.22 -8.96 -18.35
N TRP A 285 4.20 -8.84 -17.50
CA TRP A 285 3.09 -7.88 -17.66
C TRP A 285 3.41 -6.48 -17.12
N THR A 286 4.56 -6.28 -16.45
CA THR A 286 4.97 -4.99 -15.90
C THR A 286 5.67 -4.11 -16.94
N THR A 287 5.69 -2.80 -16.71
CA THR A 287 6.33 -1.82 -17.57
C THR A 287 7.12 -0.79 -16.75
N LYS A 288 8.34 -0.43 -17.22
CA LYS A 288 9.08 0.68 -16.62
C LYS A 288 8.40 2.01 -16.95
N PRO A 289 8.33 2.96 -16.00
CA PRO A 289 8.96 2.91 -14.68
C PRO A 289 8.10 2.23 -13.58
N TRP A 290 6.88 1.80 -13.87
CA TRP A 290 5.91 1.28 -12.90
C TRP A 290 6.23 -0.11 -12.32
N HIS A 291 7.22 -0.82 -12.89
CA HIS A 291 7.53 -2.22 -12.60
C HIS A 291 7.66 -2.53 -11.09
N VAL A 292 8.30 -1.68 -10.29
CA VAL A 292 8.46 -1.90 -8.85
C VAL A 292 7.14 -1.75 -8.08
N VAL A 293 6.26 -0.85 -8.51
CA VAL A 293 4.91 -0.71 -7.95
C VAL A 293 4.05 -1.90 -8.36
N GLN A 294 4.13 -2.30 -9.62
CA GLN A 294 3.37 -3.43 -10.15
C GLN A 294 3.80 -4.76 -9.51
N GLU A 295 5.10 -4.97 -9.35
CA GLU A 295 5.65 -6.16 -8.69
C GLU A 295 5.23 -6.22 -7.20
N SER A 296 5.17 -5.09 -6.51
CA SER A 296 4.75 -5.07 -5.10
C SER A 296 3.27 -5.45 -4.90
N VAL A 297 2.42 -5.26 -5.91
CA VAL A 297 1.04 -5.78 -5.91
C VAL A 297 1.07 -7.31 -5.84
N LEU A 298 1.90 -7.95 -6.66
CA LEU A 298 2.08 -9.41 -6.64
C LEU A 298 2.63 -9.90 -5.30
N ASN A 299 3.63 -9.23 -4.75
CA ASN A 299 4.21 -9.61 -3.46
C ASN A 299 3.20 -9.52 -2.32
N LEU A 300 2.40 -8.45 -2.28
CA LEU A 300 1.34 -8.30 -1.29
C LEU A 300 0.28 -9.39 -1.42
N GLN A 301 -0.14 -9.70 -2.64
CA GLN A 301 -1.13 -10.76 -2.89
C GLN A 301 -0.59 -12.14 -2.50
N ARG A 302 0.69 -12.45 -2.78
CA ARG A 302 1.37 -13.64 -2.27
C ARG A 302 1.43 -13.68 -0.76
N HIS A 303 1.64 -12.52 -0.12
CA HIS A 303 1.60 -12.41 1.34
C HIS A 303 0.21 -12.73 1.89
N TRP A 304 -0.87 -12.25 1.26
CA TRP A 304 -2.25 -12.63 1.63
C TRP A 304 -2.45 -14.14 1.60
N VAL A 305 -2.07 -14.79 0.49
CA VAL A 305 -2.21 -16.25 0.34
C VAL A 305 -1.36 -16.99 1.38
N SER A 306 -0.12 -16.57 1.62
CA SER A 306 0.75 -17.15 2.64
C SER A 306 0.16 -17.02 4.04
N SER A 307 -0.39 -15.84 4.39
CA SER A 307 -1.07 -15.59 5.65
C SER A 307 -2.33 -16.44 5.80
N TRP A 308 -3.07 -16.62 4.70
CA TRP A 308 -4.24 -17.50 4.68
C TRP A 308 -3.86 -18.96 5.00
N LEU A 309 -2.87 -19.49 4.30
CA LEU A 309 -2.44 -20.90 4.43
C LEU A 309 -1.80 -21.19 5.79
N SER A 310 -1.10 -20.23 6.38
CA SER A 310 -0.48 -20.37 7.71
C SER A 310 -1.41 -20.07 8.88
N GLY A 311 -2.57 -19.46 8.63
CA GLY A 311 -3.47 -18.97 9.68
C GLY A 311 -3.01 -17.68 10.34
N ALA A 312 -1.94 -17.04 9.85
CA ALA A 312 -1.43 -15.78 10.38
C ALA A 312 -2.28 -14.58 9.95
N GLU A 313 -2.23 -13.51 10.74
CA GLU A 313 -2.78 -12.21 10.35
C GLU A 313 -1.89 -11.57 9.28
N PRO A 314 -2.45 -10.96 8.22
CA PRO A 314 -1.64 -10.26 7.24
C PRO A 314 -1.00 -8.98 7.83
N GLU A 315 0.21 -8.63 7.36
CA GLU A 315 0.96 -7.46 7.87
C GLU A 315 0.17 -6.14 7.77
N THR A 316 -0.58 -5.95 6.69
CA THR A 316 -1.40 -4.75 6.46
C THR A 316 -2.88 -5.02 6.76
N SER A 317 -3.16 -5.75 7.85
CA SER A 317 -4.53 -5.97 8.30
C SER A 317 -5.28 -4.65 8.50
N GLY A 318 -6.61 -4.71 8.52
CA GLY A 318 -7.42 -3.51 8.77
C GLY A 318 -7.00 -2.77 10.04
N ALA A 319 -6.74 -3.51 11.13
CA ALA A 319 -6.28 -2.93 12.40
C ALA A 319 -4.87 -2.32 12.30
N ASP A 320 -3.96 -2.94 11.53
CA ASP A 320 -2.63 -2.37 11.26
C ASP A 320 -2.72 -1.08 10.44
N ASN A 321 -3.53 -1.09 9.39
CA ASN A 321 -3.67 0.06 8.50
C ASN A 321 -4.38 1.26 9.15
N LEU A 322 -5.27 1.05 10.14
CA LEU A 322 -5.82 2.16 10.93
C LEU A 322 -4.72 2.99 11.57
N ARG A 323 -3.63 2.38 12.05
CA ARG A 323 -2.50 3.12 12.62
C ARG A 323 -1.77 3.94 11.55
N THR A 324 -1.59 3.39 10.35
CA THR A 324 -1.02 4.14 9.22
C THR A 324 -1.93 5.30 8.81
N TYR A 325 -3.24 5.05 8.68
CA TYR A 325 -4.21 6.11 8.37
C TYR A 325 -4.26 7.18 9.46
N GLY A 326 -4.15 6.79 10.73
CA GLY A 326 -4.04 7.71 11.87
C GLY A 326 -2.83 8.65 11.77
N LEU A 327 -1.68 8.15 11.27
CA LEU A 327 -0.52 9.01 11.01
C LEU A 327 -0.80 10.05 9.91
N VAL A 328 -1.52 9.68 8.85
CA VAL A 328 -1.92 10.61 7.80
C VAL A 328 -2.81 11.71 8.36
N MET A 329 -3.80 11.35 9.19
CA MET A 329 -4.70 12.33 9.81
C MET A 329 -3.95 13.25 10.79
N ALA A 330 -3.07 12.69 11.61
CA ALA A 330 -2.21 13.48 12.50
C ALA A 330 -1.26 14.42 11.72
N ALA A 331 -0.77 14.00 10.54
CA ALA A 331 0.06 14.85 9.68
C ALA A 331 -0.74 16.04 9.12
N TYR A 332 -1.99 15.84 8.70
CA TYR A 332 -2.87 16.93 8.30
C TYR A 332 -3.17 17.87 9.47
N ASP A 333 -3.55 17.33 10.63
CA ASP A 333 -3.81 18.15 11.83
C ASP A 333 -2.57 18.97 12.24
N SER A 334 -1.38 18.37 12.16
CA SER A 334 -0.11 19.06 12.41
C SER A 334 0.12 20.22 11.43
N ALA A 335 -0.08 19.97 10.15
CA ALA A 335 0.13 21.00 9.11
C ALA A 335 -0.88 22.15 9.23
N GLU A 336 -2.16 21.85 9.50
CA GLU A 336 -3.23 22.83 9.67
C GLU A 336 -3.02 23.69 10.93
N ARG A 337 -2.57 23.08 12.04
CA ARG A 337 -2.34 23.76 13.33
C ARG A 337 -0.94 24.33 13.49
N ASN A 338 -0.01 23.98 12.61
CA ASN A 338 1.42 24.25 12.72
C ASN A 338 1.98 23.86 14.11
N ALA A 339 1.65 22.66 14.55
CA ALA A 339 1.96 22.16 15.88
C ALA A 339 2.39 20.69 15.86
N VAL A 340 3.14 20.30 16.88
CA VAL A 340 3.43 18.89 17.15
C VAL A 340 2.16 18.20 17.64
N ILE A 341 1.81 17.05 17.06
CA ILE A 341 0.65 16.26 17.41
C ILE A 341 1.10 14.96 18.10
N GLU A 342 0.46 14.63 19.22
CA GLU A 342 0.57 13.30 19.81
C GLU A 342 -0.27 12.31 18.99
N VAL A 343 0.34 11.17 18.63
CA VAL A 343 -0.35 10.12 17.87
C VAL A 343 -1.05 9.21 18.88
N GLU A 344 -2.38 9.20 18.83
CA GLU A 344 -3.19 8.31 19.65
C GLU A 344 -2.96 6.84 19.26
N ARG A 345 -3.07 5.95 20.26
CA ARG A 345 -2.79 4.50 20.12
C ARG A 345 -3.97 3.75 19.54
#